data_391f676f09c40886a765acbc20a0304a
#
_entry.id   391f676f09c40886a765acbc20a0304a
#
_cell.length_a   1.000
_cell.length_b   1.000
_cell.length_c   1.000
_cell.angle_alpha   90.00
_cell.angle_beta   90.00
_cell.angle_gamma   90.00
#
_symmetry.space_group_name_H-M   'P 1'
#
loop_
_entity.id
_entity.type
_entity.pdbx_description
1 polymer ?
#
loop_
_entity_poly.entity_id
_entity_poly.type
_entity_poly.pdbx_seq_one_letter_code
_entity_poly.pdbx_strand_id
1 'polypeptide(L)'
;MLNITTFLDANACRLDKNVLYNPKTNEKYNSHEILAMTSEIARDLKNCGIKKGDRILIYLNNSTKYLFSLFAIWRLGAIAIPTNRVFTPHELEYIIDDSQAKLMITDEDAKDIVDLDKYIPKNIENYKNGEILPAEPTDWDDLCQLQYTSGTTGQPKGAMLTHGNYFTAIHNECDVLTMKQDDVYMGIYPM
;
A
#
# COMPACT_ATOMS: atom_id res chain seq x y z
N MET A 1 8.19 -15.33 -11.06
CA MET A 1 7.18 -14.85 -10.09
C MET A 1 7.81 -13.72 -9.31
N LEU A 2 7.27 -12.53 -9.42
CA LEU A 2 7.80 -11.35 -8.76
C LEU A 2 6.64 -10.56 -8.15
N ASN A 3 6.36 -10.75 -6.85
CA ASN A 3 5.52 -9.82 -6.11
C ASN A 3 6.43 -8.92 -5.27
N ILE A 4 6.28 -7.60 -5.40
CA ILE A 4 7.17 -6.65 -4.71
C ILE A 4 7.18 -6.85 -3.18
N THR A 5 6.11 -7.39 -2.61
CA THR A 5 6.04 -7.65 -1.16
C THR A 5 6.92 -8.84 -0.72
N THR A 6 7.45 -9.64 -1.63
CA THR A 6 8.38 -10.74 -1.28
C THR A 6 9.69 -10.23 -0.67
N PHE A 7 10.04 -8.95 -0.89
CA PHE A 7 11.15 -8.32 -0.15
C PHE A 7 10.88 -8.23 1.35
N LEU A 8 9.62 -7.98 1.75
CA LEU A 8 9.24 -8.01 3.16
C LEU A 8 9.40 -9.42 3.73
N ASP A 9 8.98 -10.44 2.98
CA ASP A 9 9.10 -11.85 3.37
C ASP A 9 10.57 -12.24 3.60
N ALA A 10 11.45 -11.86 2.66
CA ALA A 10 12.87 -12.14 2.75
C ALA A 10 13.55 -11.46 3.96
N ASN A 11 13.09 -10.28 4.35
CA ASN A 11 13.65 -9.53 5.47
C ASN A 11 13.08 -9.93 6.82
N ALA A 12 11.82 -10.38 6.88
CA ALA A 12 11.19 -10.80 8.14
C ALA A 12 11.92 -11.93 8.84
N CYS A 13 12.56 -12.83 8.08
CA CYS A 13 13.35 -13.93 8.62
C CYS A 13 14.77 -13.50 9.08
N ARG A 14 15.19 -12.27 8.76
CA ARG A 14 16.58 -11.83 8.96
C ARG A 14 16.76 -10.74 10.00
N LEU A 15 15.72 -9.96 10.27
CA LEU A 15 15.84 -8.72 11.06
C LEU A 15 14.87 -8.72 12.23
N ASP A 16 15.35 -9.07 13.41
CA ASP A 16 14.63 -8.90 14.70
C ASP A 16 14.91 -7.50 15.29
N LYS A 17 14.87 -6.47 14.44
CA LYS A 17 15.00 -5.08 14.88
C LYS A 17 13.82 -4.25 14.38
N ASN A 18 13.54 -3.13 15.07
CA ASN A 18 12.55 -2.18 14.60
C ASN A 18 13.01 -1.55 13.28
N VAL A 19 12.21 -1.73 12.23
CA VAL A 19 12.50 -1.21 10.88
C VAL A 19 11.56 -0.10 10.46
N LEU A 20 10.45 0.10 11.18
CA LEU A 20 9.51 1.20 10.97
C LEU A 20 9.25 1.90 12.30
N TYR A 21 9.35 3.24 12.30
CA TYR A 21 9.07 4.09 13.44
C TYR A 21 8.15 5.23 13.03
N ASN A 22 7.03 5.38 13.73
CA ASN A 22 6.13 6.52 13.60
C ASN A 22 6.35 7.49 14.78
N PRO A 23 6.99 8.64 14.56
CA PRO A 23 7.30 9.57 15.65
C PRO A 23 6.06 10.27 16.23
N LYS A 24 4.93 10.33 15.49
CA LYS A 24 3.70 10.97 15.96
C LYS A 24 2.98 10.11 17.02
N THR A 25 3.00 8.80 16.85
CA THR A 25 2.34 7.83 17.73
C THR A 25 3.31 7.10 18.65
N ASN A 26 4.63 7.27 18.44
CA ASN A 26 5.72 6.53 19.09
C ASN A 26 5.66 5.01 18.83
N GLU A 27 4.95 4.59 17.78
CA GLU A 27 4.84 3.19 17.37
C GLU A 27 6.13 2.72 16.70
N LYS A 28 6.54 1.50 17.01
CA LYS A 28 7.69 0.82 16.41
C LYS A 28 7.27 -0.56 15.96
N TYR A 29 7.76 -0.95 14.80
CA TYR A 29 7.45 -2.25 14.21
C TYR A 29 8.70 -2.92 13.69
N ASN A 30 8.86 -4.20 13.99
CA ASN A 30 9.85 -5.05 13.37
C ASN A 30 9.31 -5.63 12.04
N SER A 31 10.16 -6.28 11.28
CA SER A 31 9.78 -6.83 9.97
C SER A 31 8.67 -7.88 10.07
N HIS A 32 8.68 -8.72 11.10
CA HIS A 32 7.65 -9.74 11.30
C HIS A 32 6.28 -9.10 11.63
N GLU A 33 6.24 -8.09 12.48
CA GLU A 33 5.02 -7.36 12.82
C GLU A 33 4.41 -6.66 11.60
N ILE A 34 5.25 -6.04 10.75
CA ILE A 34 4.80 -5.43 9.48
C ILE A 34 4.15 -6.49 8.60
N LEU A 35 4.79 -7.66 8.44
CA LEU A 35 4.24 -8.75 7.65
C LEU A 35 2.94 -9.31 8.20
N ALA A 36 2.86 -9.53 9.51
CA ALA A 36 1.66 -10.05 10.16
C ALA A 36 0.47 -9.10 9.96
N MET A 37 0.66 -7.80 10.22
CA MET A 37 -0.38 -6.79 10.03
C MET A 37 -0.79 -6.61 8.56
N THR A 38 0.19 -6.59 7.66
CA THR A 38 -0.07 -6.59 6.21
C THR A 38 -0.88 -7.80 5.78
N SER A 39 -0.57 -8.98 6.33
CA SER A 39 -1.27 -10.24 6.01
C SER A 39 -2.71 -10.25 6.51
N GLU A 40 -2.98 -9.66 7.67
CA GLU A 40 -4.35 -9.57 8.20
C GLU A 40 -5.21 -8.63 7.35
N ILE A 41 -4.69 -7.45 7.01
CA ILE A 41 -5.41 -6.54 6.09
C ILE A 41 -5.66 -7.25 4.74
N ALA A 42 -4.69 -7.99 4.22
CA ALA A 42 -4.86 -8.74 2.98
C ALA A 42 -5.93 -9.83 3.10
N ARG A 43 -6.04 -10.54 4.24
CA ARG A 43 -7.13 -11.49 4.49
C ARG A 43 -8.49 -10.81 4.52
N ASP A 44 -8.59 -9.67 5.20
CA ASP A 44 -9.83 -8.90 5.27
C ASP A 44 -10.25 -8.44 3.87
N LEU A 45 -9.34 -7.91 3.07
CA LEU A 45 -9.62 -7.53 1.69
C LEU A 45 -10.05 -8.74 0.84
N LYS A 46 -9.41 -9.89 1.02
CA LYS A 46 -9.80 -11.13 0.34
C LYS A 46 -11.21 -11.58 0.75
N ASN A 47 -11.57 -11.43 2.02
CA ASN A 47 -12.92 -11.71 2.53
C ASN A 47 -13.96 -10.73 1.96
N CYS A 48 -13.57 -9.49 1.65
CA CYS A 48 -14.38 -8.53 0.88
C CYS A 48 -14.47 -8.86 -0.62
N GLY A 49 -13.91 -9.98 -1.07
CA GLY A 49 -13.98 -10.43 -2.45
C GLY A 49 -12.93 -9.85 -3.39
N ILE A 50 -11.90 -9.20 -2.86
CA ILE A 50 -10.79 -8.66 -3.65
C ILE A 50 -9.92 -9.80 -4.19
N LYS A 51 -9.54 -9.68 -5.47
CA LYS A 51 -8.73 -10.64 -6.22
C LYS A 51 -7.58 -9.94 -6.93
N LYS A 52 -6.63 -10.72 -7.43
CA LYS A 52 -5.54 -10.25 -8.29
C LYS A 52 -6.10 -9.38 -9.44
N GLY A 53 -5.48 -8.23 -9.68
CA GLY A 53 -5.87 -7.27 -10.71
C GLY A 53 -7.04 -6.33 -10.33
N ASP A 54 -7.67 -6.51 -9.18
CA ASP A 54 -8.68 -5.56 -8.69
C ASP A 54 -8.05 -4.25 -8.24
N ARG A 55 -8.72 -3.12 -8.48
CA ARG A 55 -8.24 -1.79 -8.14
C ARG A 55 -8.86 -1.33 -6.83
N ILE A 56 -8.01 -0.86 -5.92
CA ILE A 56 -8.39 -0.43 -4.58
C ILE A 56 -7.88 0.97 -4.32
N LEU A 57 -8.79 1.89 -4.03
CA LEU A 57 -8.49 3.26 -3.66
C LEU A 57 -7.95 3.31 -2.23
N ILE A 58 -6.87 4.05 -1.99
CA ILE A 58 -6.37 4.33 -0.63
C ILE A 58 -6.59 5.82 -0.36
N TYR A 59 -7.52 6.14 0.52
CA TYR A 59 -7.85 7.51 0.94
C TYR A 59 -7.58 7.68 2.44
N LEU A 60 -6.30 7.63 2.79
CA LEU A 60 -5.79 7.73 4.16
C LEU A 60 -4.75 8.85 4.27
N ASN A 61 -4.61 9.41 5.46
CA ASN A 61 -3.43 10.22 5.78
C ASN A 61 -2.17 9.36 5.87
N ASN A 62 -0.99 10.00 5.72
CA ASN A 62 0.29 9.35 5.95
C ASN A 62 0.31 8.73 7.35
N SER A 63 0.39 7.41 7.41
CA SER A 63 0.32 6.63 8.63
C SER A 63 0.86 5.21 8.40
N THR A 64 1.07 4.49 9.49
CA THR A 64 1.38 3.06 9.43
C THR A 64 0.25 2.26 8.78
N LYS A 65 -1.02 2.67 9.00
CA LYS A 65 -2.19 2.06 8.33
C LYS A 65 -2.11 2.18 6.81
N TYR A 66 -1.72 3.36 6.30
CA TYR A 66 -1.54 3.57 4.87
C TYR A 66 -0.52 2.58 4.30
N LEU A 67 0.66 2.49 4.92
CA LEU A 67 1.75 1.65 4.45
C LEU A 67 1.36 0.16 4.46
N PHE A 68 0.74 -0.32 5.54
CA PHE A 68 0.29 -1.71 5.64
C PHE A 68 -0.83 -2.03 4.66
N SER A 69 -1.74 -1.08 4.40
CA SER A 69 -2.79 -1.23 3.40
C SER A 69 -2.21 -1.32 1.99
N LEU A 70 -1.24 -0.48 1.66
CA LEU A 70 -0.53 -0.53 0.38
C LEU A 70 0.15 -1.89 0.16
N PHE A 71 0.89 -2.37 1.14
CA PHE A 71 1.53 -3.68 1.06
C PHE A 71 0.51 -4.83 1.01
N ALA A 72 -0.62 -4.71 1.69
CA ALA A 72 -1.68 -5.72 1.66
C ALA A 72 -2.31 -5.84 0.27
N ILE A 73 -2.57 -4.72 -0.40
CA ILE A 73 -3.06 -4.69 -1.78
C ILE A 73 -2.07 -5.38 -2.71
N TRP A 74 -0.80 -4.98 -2.66
CA TRP A 74 0.24 -5.59 -3.50
C TRP A 74 0.43 -7.08 -3.20
N ARG A 75 0.29 -7.49 -1.94
CA ARG A 75 0.38 -8.90 -1.52
C ARG A 75 -0.67 -9.78 -2.18
N LEU A 76 -1.86 -9.24 -2.42
CA LEU A 76 -2.95 -9.90 -3.15
C LEU A 76 -2.78 -9.84 -4.68
N GLY A 77 -1.72 -9.23 -5.20
CA GLY A 77 -1.58 -8.94 -6.64
C GLY A 77 -2.66 -7.98 -7.14
N ALA A 78 -3.33 -7.25 -6.24
CA ALA A 78 -4.27 -6.20 -6.55
C ALA A 78 -3.53 -4.89 -6.85
N ILE A 79 -4.23 -3.91 -7.42
CA ILE A 79 -3.69 -2.65 -7.89
C ILE A 79 -4.07 -1.54 -6.93
N ALA A 80 -3.08 -0.91 -6.29
CA ALA A 80 -3.30 0.22 -5.41
C ALA A 80 -3.56 1.51 -6.20
N ILE A 81 -4.49 2.33 -5.72
CA ILE A 81 -4.72 3.68 -6.21
C ILE A 81 -4.52 4.64 -5.04
N PRO A 82 -3.27 5.07 -4.78
CA PRO A 82 -3.01 6.06 -3.75
C PRO A 82 -3.66 7.40 -4.10
N THR A 83 -4.45 7.92 -3.17
CA THR A 83 -5.05 9.24 -3.30
C THR A 83 -4.77 10.08 -2.07
N ASN A 84 -4.51 11.36 -2.28
CA ASN A 84 -4.29 12.28 -1.20
C ASN A 84 -5.62 12.72 -0.59
N ARG A 85 -5.68 12.90 0.73
CA ARG A 85 -6.85 13.43 1.47
C ARG A 85 -7.27 14.85 1.08
N VAL A 86 -6.49 15.53 0.23
CA VAL A 86 -6.87 16.84 -0.35
C VAL A 86 -7.74 16.72 -1.60
N PHE A 87 -7.88 15.52 -2.20
CA PHE A 87 -8.79 15.32 -3.32
C PHE A 87 -10.24 15.59 -2.89
N THR A 88 -10.95 16.34 -3.72
CA THR A 88 -12.37 16.61 -3.54
C THR A 88 -13.22 15.36 -3.84
N PRO A 89 -14.46 15.28 -3.36
CA PRO A 89 -15.38 14.19 -3.72
C PRO A 89 -15.49 14.00 -5.23
N HIS A 90 -15.61 15.09 -6.00
CA HIS A 90 -15.72 15.04 -7.45
C HIS A 90 -14.47 14.44 -8.13
N GLU A 91 -13.28 14.78 -7.66
CA GLU A 91 -12.03 14.18 -8.17
C GLU A 91 -11.92 12.69 -7.82
N LEU A 92 -12.38 12.31 -6.63
CA LEU A 92 -12.43 10.89 -6.22
C LEU A 92 -13.42 10.10 -7.07
N GLU A 93 -14.63 10.64 -7.33
CA GLU A 93 -15.61 10.02 -8.23
C GLU A 93 -15.04 9.79 -9.63
N TYR A 94 -14.36 10.82 -10.19
CA TYR A 94 -13.67 10.68 -11.47
C TYR A 94 -12.62 9.54 -11.43
N ILE A 95 -11.78 9.49 -10.41
CA ILE A 95 -10.74 8.45 -10.27
C ILE A 95 -11.38 7.07 -10.13
N ILE A 96 -12.47 6.94 -9.39
CA ILE A 96 -13.20 5.68 -9.21
C ILE A 96 -13.75 5.19 -10.55
N ASP A 97 -14.36 6.08 -11.32
CA ASP A 97 -14.96 5.75 -12.62
C ASP A 97 -13.88 5.38 -13.65
N ASP A 98 -12.81 6.18 -13.75
CA ASP A 98 -11.71 5.96 -14.70
C ASP A 98 -10.94 4.67 -14.39
N SER A 99 -10.64 4.41 -13.12
CA SER A 99 -9.90 3.23 -12.68
C SER A 99 -10.77 1.98 -12.51
N GLN A 100 -12.09 2.11 -12.45
CA GLN A 100 -13.01 1.04 -12.06
C GLN A 100 -12.63 0.45 -10.69
N ALA A 101 -12.36 1.30 -9.73
CA ALA A 101 -12.03 0.88 -8.37
C ALA A 101 -13.19 0.11 -7.73
N LYS A 102 -12.91 -0.99 -7.04
CA LYS A 102 -13.93 -1.84 -6.41
C LYS A 102 -14.17 -1.52 -4.94
N LEU A 103 -13.18 -0.96 -4.28
CA LEU A 103 -13.22 -0.74 -2.84
C LEU A 103 -12.32 0.44 -2.48
N MET A 104 -12.71 1.19 -1.45
CA MET A 104 -11.89 2.25 -0.86
C MET A 104 -11.44 1.87 0.54
N ILE A 105 -10.15 1.97 0.80
CA ILE A 105 -9.59 1.91 2.17
C ILE A 105 -9.55 3.34 2.71
N THR A 106 -10.19 3.56 3.86
CA THR A 106 -10.29 4.89 4.46
C THR A 106 -10.37 4.83 5.98
N ASP A 107 -10.39 5.99 6.62
CA ASP A 107 -10.71 6.15 8.04
C ASP A 107 -12.20 6.43 8.24
N GLU A 108 -12.69 6.27 9.47
CA GLU A 108 -14.10 6.44 9.85
C GLU A 108 -14.65 7.83 9.54
N ASP A 109 -13.80 8.87 9.64
CA ASP A 109 -14.16 10.27 9.38
C ASP A 109 -14.40 10.61 7.90
N ALA A 110 -14.05 9.71 6.97
CA ALA A 110 -14.21 9.91 5.54
C ALA A 110 -14.98 8.77 4.84
N LYS A 111 -15.67 7.92 5.59
CA LYS A 111 -16.39 6.77 5.02
C LYS A 111 -17.52 7.17 4.07
N ASP A 112 -18.10 8.35 4.23
CA ASP A 112 -19.27 8.82 3.47
C ASP A 112 -18.89 9.80 2.35
N ILE A 113 -17.60 9.95 2.01
CA ILE A 113 -17.13 10.95 1.06
C ILE A 113 -17.52 10.64 -0.39
N VAL A 114 -17.65 9.36 -0.76
CA VAL A 114 -18.07 8.87 -2.08
C VAL A 114 -18.93 7.62 -1.92
N ASP A 115 -19.71 7.25 -2.95
CA ASP A 115 -20.49 6.02 -2.99
C ASP A 115 -19.64 4.86 -3.58
N LEU A 116 -18.90 4.19 -2.73
CA LEU A 116 -18.09 3.01 -3.05
C LEU A 116 -17.99 2.13 -1.80
N ASP A 117 -17.87 0.81 -1.94
CA ASP A 117 -17.62 -0.11 -0.83
C ASP A 117 -16.35 0.30 -0.07
N LYS A 118 -16.39 0.22 1.27
CA LYS A 118 -15.30 0.71 2.13
C LYS A 118 -14.75 -0.39 3.02
N TYR A 119 -13.45 -0.34 3.23
CA TYR A 119 -12.76 -1.06 4.28
C TYR A 119 -12.06 -0.07 5.21
N ILE A 120 -12.33 -0.19 6.50
CA ILE A 120 -11.69 0.62 7.53
C ILE A 120 -10.78 -0.30 8.33
N PRO A 121 -9.45 -0.15 8.22
CA PRO A 121 -8.51 -0.96 8.97
C PRO A 121 -8.75 -0.79 10.48
N LYS A 122 -9.16 -1.88 11.16
CA LYS A 122 -9.36 -1.91 12.60
C LYS A 122 -8.00 -1.84 13.32
N ASN A 123 -8.03 -1.79 14.66
CA ASN A 123 -6.82 -1.71 15.49
C ASN A 123 -5.78 -2.75 15.10
N ILE A 124 -4.80 -2.30 14.33
CA ILE A 124 -3.75 -3.12 13.70
C ILE A 124 -2.88 -3.80 14.77
N GLU A 125 -2.76 -3.20 15.95
CA GLU A 125 -1.98 -3.73 17.06
C GLU A 125 -2.36 -5.15 17.51
N ASN A 126 -3.62 -5.56 17.28
CA ASN A 126 -4.08 -6.90 17.61
C ASN A 126 -3.50 -7.99 16.68
N TYR A 127 -2.84 -7.59 15.59
CA TYR A 127 -2.39 -8.50 14.53
C TYR A 127 -0.87 -8.78 14.54
N LYS A 128 -0.13 -8.23 15.52
CA LYS A 128 1.33 -8.35 15.58
C LYS A 128 1.87 -9.79 15.53
N ASN A 129 1.07 -10.76 15.98
CA ASN A 129 1.43 -12.19 16.01
C ASN A 129 0.59 -13.03 15.02
N GLY A 130 -0.03 -12.40 14.02
CA GLY A 130 -0.84 -13.08 13.02
C GLY A 130 -0.02 -13.98 12.09
N GLU A 131 -0.69 -14.98 11.50
CA GLU A 131 -0.07 -15.80 10.46
C GLU A 131 0.24 -14.98 9.21
N ILE A 132 1.35 -15.29 8.54
CA ILE A 132 1.73 -14.63 7.30
C ILE A 132 0.95 -15.25 6.14
N LEU A 133 0.19 -14.42 5.43
CA LEU A 133 -0.46 -14.81 4.18
C LEU A 133 0.60 -14.81 3.07
N PRO A 134 0.80 -15.90 2.31
CA PRO A 134 1.68 -15.88 1.15
C PRO A 134 1.30 -14.81 0.14
N ALA A 135 2.30 -14.19 -0.50
CA ALA A 135 2.04 -13.22 -1.55
C ALA A 135 1.49 -13.94 -2.80
N GLU A 136 0.48 -13.34 -3.42
CA GLU A 136 -0.07 -13.83 -4.68
C GLU A 136 0.99 -13.75 -5.78
N PRO A 137 1.18 -14.81 -6.58
CA PRO A 137 2.13 -14.78 -7.68
C PRO A 137 1.80 -13.72 -8.72
N THR A 138 2.78 -12.87 -9.03
CA THR A 138 2.69 -11.86 -10.09
C THR A 138 3.88 -11.96 -11.03
N ASP A 139 3.76 -11.37 -12.21
CA ASP A 139 4.82 -11.25 -13.19
C ASP A 139 5.40 -9.82 -13.18
N TRP A 140 6.49 -9.63 -13.90
CA TRP A 140 7.22 -8.36 -13.98
C TRP A 140 6.34 -7.22 -14.48
N ASP A 141 5.50 -7.50 -15.48
CA ASP A 141 4.64 -6.54 -16.15
C ASP A 141 3.24 -6.43 -15.53
N ASP A 142 2.94 -7.22 -14.48
CA ASP A 142 1.69 -7.06 -13.76
C ASP A 142 1.63 -5.70 -13.07
N LEU A 143 0.51 -5.00 -13.24
CA LEU A 143 0.27 -3.72 -12.59
C LEU A 143 0.15 -3.90 -11.07
N CYS A 144 0.75 -3.00 -10.31
CA CYS A 144 0.60 -2.93 -8.86
C CYS A 144 0.06 -1.58 -8.37
N GLN A 145 0.17 -0.53 -9.18
CA GLN A 145 -0.31 0.80 -8.79
C GLN A 145 -0.77 1.64 -9.97
N LEU A 146 -1.83 2.43 -9.76
CA LEU A 146 -2.23 3.55 -10.60
C LEU A 146 -1.98 4.84 -9.83
N GLN A 147 -0.99 5.61 -10.25
CA GLN A 147 -0.65 6.87 -9.62
C GLN A 147 -1.33 8.03 -10.35
N TYR A 148 -2.39 8.58 -9.77
CA TYR A 148 -3.06 9.74 -10.33
C TYR A 148 -2.30 11.02 -10.02
N THR A 149 -2.10 11.82 -11.07
CA THR A 149 -1.48 13.15 -10.97
C THR A 149 -2.46 14.21 -11.50
N SER A 150 -2.42 15.41 -10.92
CA SER A 150 -3.17 16.54 -11.44
C SER A 150 -2.63 16.88 -12.83
N GLY A 151 -3.35 16.49 -13.87
CA GLY A 151 -2.97 16.76 -15.24
C GLY A 151 -3.03 18.27 -15.55
N THR A 152 -2.12 18.77 -16.38
CA THR A 152 -2.14 20.16 -16.91
C THR A 152 -3.40 20.46 -17.73
N THR A 153 -4.19 19.47 -18.09
CA THR A 153 -5.42 19.53 -18.90
C THR A 153 -6.70 19.47 -18.08
N GLY A 154 -6.65 19.54 -16.76
CA GLY A 154 -7.81 19.64 -15.85
C GLY A 154 -8.33 18.32 -15.28
N GLN A 155 -8.14 17.19 -15.94
CA GLN A 155 -8.53 15.87 -15.40
C GLN A 155 -7.31 15.09 -14.92
N PRO A 156 -7.38 14.44 -13.74
CA PRO A 156 -6.31 13.56 -13.25
C PRO A 156 -6.02 12.42 -14.25
N LYS A 157 -4.74 12.06 -14.37
CA LYS A 157 -4.30 10.94 -15.23
C LYS A 157 -3.59 9.90 -14.37
N GLY A 158 -3.98 8.62 -14.52
CA GLY A 158 -3.39 7.50 -13.81
C GLY A 158 -2.16 6.94 -14.54
N ALA A 159 -0.96 7.18 -14.00
CA ALA A 159 0.23 6.50 -14.47
C ALA A 159 0.22 5.04 -14.00
N MET A 160 0.40 4.11 -14.94
CA MET A 160 0.42 2.67 -14.68
C MET A 160 1.82 2.23 -14.23
N LEU A 161 1.94 1.70 -13.03
CA LEU A 161 3.18 1.19 -12.47
C LEU A 161 3.09 -0.32 -12.24
N THR A 162 4.10 -1.05 -12.70
CA THR A 162 4.19 -2.51 -12.56
C THR A 162 5.03 -2.90 -11.35
N HIS A 163 4.95 -4.17 -10.92
CA HIS A 163 5.85 -4.73 -9.93
C HIS A 163 7.32 -4.58 -10.36
N GLY A 164 7.61 -4.74 -11.66
CA GLY A 164 8.95 -4.55 -12.23
C GLY A 164 9.44 -3.12 -12.14
N ASN A 165 8.58 -2.11 -12.35
CA ASN A 165 8.96 -0.70 -12.18
C ASN A 165 9.42 -0.43 -10.74
N TYR A 166 8.66 -0.89 -9.75
CA TYR A 166 9.03 -0.73 -8.34
C TYR A 166 10.31 -1.46 -7.99
N PHE A 167 10.45 -2.72 -8.46
CA PHE A 167 11.67 -3.49 -8.24
C PHE A 167 12.91 -2.74 -8.76
N THR A 168 12.84 -2.26 -10.02
CA THR A 168 13.94 -1.53 -10.65
C THR A 168 14.23 -0.22 -9.92
N ALA A 169 13.18 0.53 -9.53
CA ALA A 169 13.35 1.80 -8.82
C ALA A 169 14.05 1.60 -7.47
N ILE A 170 13.59 0.63 -6.68
CA ILE A 170 14.18 0.31 -5.36
C ILE A 170 15.63 -0.13 -5.52
N HIS A 171 15.93 -1.01 -6.48
CA HIS A 171 17.29 -1.49 -6.73
C HIS A 171 18.23 -0.34 -7.11
N ASN A 172 17.83 0.50 -8.06
CA ASN A 172 18.60 1.65 -8.49
C ASN A 172 18.79 2.67 -7.35
N GLU A 173 17.77 2.93 -6.54
CA GLU A 173 17.88 3.85 -5.40
C GLU A 173 18.86 3.33 -4.36
N CYS A 174 18.80 2.05 -4.03
CA CYS A 174 19.75 1.44 -3.10
C CYS A 174 21.20 1.53 -3.60
N ASP A 175 21.42 1.32 -4.89
CA ASP A 175 22.75 1.39 -5.50
C ASP A 175 23.28 2.83 -5.54
N VAL A 176 22.47 3.77 -6.03
CA VAL A 176 22.87 5.19 -6.15
C VAL A 176 23.14 5.82 -4.79
N LEU A 177 22.29 5.54 -3.80
CA LEU A 177 22.44 6.07 -2.43
C LEU A 177 23.42 5.24 -1.60
N THR A 178 23.96 4.14 -2.15
CA THR A 178 24.85 3.23 -1.41
C THR A 178 24.29 2.83 -0.06
N MET A 179 22.98 2.54 -0.02
CA MET A 179 22.23 2.23 1.20
C MET A 179 22.81 1.04 1.94
N LYS A 180 22.95 1.17 3.25
CA LYS A 180 23.44 0.13 4.16
C LYS A 180 22.33 -0.33 5.09
N GLN A 181 22.50 -1.51 5.67
CA GLN A 181 21.50 -2.11 6.56
C GLN A 181 21.16 -1.26 7.79
N ASP A 182 22.06 -0.39 8.24
CA ASP A 182 21.88 0.44 9.44
C ASP A 182 21.46 1.88 9.12
N ASP A 183 21.26 2.21 7.84
CA ASP A 183 20.79 3.53 7.44
C ASP A 183 19.31 3.72 7.86
N VAL A 184 18.98 4.96 8.19
CA VAL A 184 17.64 5.39 8.55
C VAL A 184 17.09 6.33 7.49
N TYR A 185 16.01 5.93 6.84
CA TYR A 185 15.31 6.75 5.86
C TYR A 185 14.12 7.46 6.50
N MET A 186 14.01 8.76 6.27
CA MET A 186 12.88 9.56 6.75
C MET A 186 11.86 9.79 5.62
N GLY A 187 10.69 9.16 5.74
CA GLY A 187 9.57 9.40 4.83
C GLY A 187 8.81 10.69 5.20
N ILE A 188 9.15 11.80 4.53
CA ILE A 188 8.56 13.12 4.77
C ILE A 188 7.56 13.55 3.70
N TYR A 189 7.54 12.88 2.56
CA TYR A 189 6.62 13.18 1.46
C TYR A 189 5.24 12.58 1.70
N PRO A 190 4.19 13.18 1.13
CA PRO A 190 2.89 12.52 1.03
C PRO A 190 3.02 11.16 0.32
N MET A 191 2.50 10.14 0.96
CA MET A 191 2.42 8.80 0.39
C MET A 191 1.16 8.66 -0.45
#